data_be236fc6371d39094fa23f98ccac5d3a
#
_entry.id   be236fc6371d39094fa23f98ccac5d3a
#
_cell.length_a   1.000
_cell.length_b   1.000
_cell.length_c   1.000
_cell.angle_alpha   90.00
_cell.angle_beta   90.00
_cell.angle_gamma   90.00
#
_symmetry.space_group_name_H-M   'P 1'
#
loop_
_entity.id
_entity.type
_entity.pdbx_description
1 polymer ?
#
loop_
_entity_poly.entity_id
_entity_poly.type
_entity_poly.pdbx_seq_one_letter_code
_entity_poly.pdbx_strand_id
1 'polypeptide(L)'
;MSRRRKRRRKAFILVLIEFILAVLIVAAILGVGAYFLCPIKELKVEGTDLYTSDEIKDYILDDEYSGNAIYVYVKNKLFPKGDAEFIDSFDVRLTGMNSITIHCNEKKILGYILQEDGKYIYFNYSGVIVEISETFVDRGYMKVEGVECEKPEIGSTLSIGEEQIGYLTSLIKILNKNDLMPNVVSYDENGRIVLSYDTYNIALGSSVYLEEKIDRALRILPQLDGLSGTLHLENYSSSSTDIVFEKDSE
;
A
#
# COMPACT_ATOMS: atom_id res chain seq x y z
N MET A 1 -13.58 57.00 29.09
CA MET A 1 -12.79 55.82 29.49
C MET A 1 -11.31 56.04 29.29
N SER A 2 -10.55 56.00 30.37
CA SER A 2 -9.44 56.84 30.68
C SER A 2 -8.10 56.50 29.98
N ARG A 3 -7.31 57.56 29.73
CA ARG A 3 -5.90 57.56 29.28
C ARG A 3 -5.01 56.52 30.01
N ARG A 4 -5.34 56.13 31.27
CA ARG A 4 -4.65 55.10 32.07
C ARG A 4 -4.83 53.69 31.48
N ARG A 5 -5.99 53.32 30.94
CA ARG A 5 -6.20 51.98 30.30
C ARG A 5 -5.44 51.87 28.97
N LYS A 6 -5.33 52.94 28.18
CA LYS A 6 -4.52 52.96 26.94
C LYS A 6 -3.00 52.82 27.26
N ARG A 7 -2.50 53.46 28.34
CA ARG A 7 -1.09 53.32 28.75
C ARG A 7 -0.76 51.90 29.24
N ARG A 8 -1.65 51.28 30.03
CA ARG A 8 -1.48 49.90 30.49
C ARG A 8 -1.50 48.88 29.34
N ARG A 9 -2.36 49.07 28.35
CA ARG A 9 -2.41 48.25 27.15
C ARG A 9 -1.13 48.39 26.30
N LYS A 10 -0.62 49.61 26.11
CA LYS A 10 0.65 49.83 25.41
C LYS A 10 1.82 49.20 26.14
N ALA A 11 1.92 49.36 27.46
CA ALA A 11 2.98 48.70 28.27
C ALA A 11 2.90 47.17 28.18
N PHE A 12 1.70 46.59 28.26
CA PHE A 12 1.52 45.15 28.11
C PHE A 12 1.93 44.66 26.71
N ILE A 13 1.59 45.40 25.65
CA ILE A 13 1.99 45.05 24.29
C ILE A 13 3.52 45.13 24.12
N LEU A 14 4.16 46.12 24.69
CA LEU A 14 5.63 46.22 24.65
C LEU A 14 6.32 45.05 25.36
N VAL A 15 5.88 44.69 26.57
CA VAL A 15 6.40 43.53 27.29
C VAL A 15 6.15 42.22 26.51
N LEU A 16 4.99 42.09 25.88
CA LEU A 16 4.70 40.92 25.02
C LEU A 16 5.65 40.85 23.81
N ILE A 17 5.90 41.99 23.17
CA ILE A 17 6.83 42.08 22.02
C ILE A 17 8.27 41.72 22.48
N GLU A 18 8.73 42.27 23.62
CA GLU A 18 10.04 41.94 24.18
C GLU A 18 10.17 40.46 24.51
N PHE A 19 9.10 39.87 25.08
CA PHE A 19 9.09 38.43 25.38
C PHE A 19 9.15 37.60 24.10
N ILE A 20 8.36 37.95 23.07
CA ILE A 20 8.39 37.26 21.77
C ILE A 20 9.78 37.37 21.13
N LEU A 21 10.37 38.57 21.18
CA LEU A 21 11.70 38.79 20.62
C LEU A 21 12.77 37.95 21.35
N ALA A 22 12.71 37.87 22.68
CA ALA A 22 13.59 37.04 23.47
C ALA A 22 13.47 35.56 23.11
N VAL A 23 12.23 35.06 22.95
CA VAL A 23 11.97 33.68 22.51
C VAL A 23 12.53 33.44 21.11
N LEU A 24 12.36 34.38 20.17
CA LEU A 24 12.91 34.25 18.81
C LEU A 24 14.44 34.22 18.80
N ILE A 25 15.11 35.03 19.66
CA ILE A 25 16.57 35.03 19.79
C ILE A 25 17.05 33.68 20.33
N VAL A 26 16.40 33.18 21.38
CA VAL A 26 16.75 31.85 21.93
C VAL A 26 16.54 30.75 20.88
N ALA A 27 15.44 30.79 20.17
CA ALA A 27 15.16 29.83 19.09
C ALA A 27 16.21 29.91 17.97
N ALA A 28 16.64 31.11 17.59
CA ALA A 28 17.71 31.30 16.62
C ALA A 28 19.05 30.73 17.07
N ILE A 29 19.43 30.98 18.33
CA ILE A 29 20.68 30.44 18.94
C ILE A 29 20.63 28.91 18.96
N LEU A 30 19.48 28.31 19.37
CA LEU A 30 19.28 26.87 19.37
C LEU A 30 19.31 26.29 17.96
N GLY A 31 18.71 26.96 16.99
CA GLY A 31 18.71 26.56 15.58
C GLY A 31 20.14 26.57 15.00
N VAL A 32 20.91 27.62 15.23
CA VAL A 32 22.31 27.69 14.79
C VAL A 32 23.16 26.61 15.49
N GLY A 33 22.96 26.40 16.78
CA GLY A 33 23.64 25.34 17.53
C GLY A 33 23.32 23.95 16.97
N ALA A 34 22.04 23.67 16.71
CA ALA A 34 21.60 22.41 16.12
C ALA A 34 22.20 22.20 14.72
N TYR A 35 22.29 23.26 13.91
CA TYR A 35 22.88 23.18 12.56
C TYR A 35 24.35 22.69 12.62
N PHE A 36 25.15 23.20 13.52
CA PHE A 36 26.56 22.82 13.62
C PHE A 36 26.82 21.51 14.38
N LEU A 37 25.94 21.15 15.33
CA LEU A 37 26.16 20.01 16.21
C LEU A 37 25.51 18.71 15.68
N CYS A 38 24.57 18.80 14.77
CA CYS A 38 23.77 17.66 14.31
C CYS A 38 23.92 17.33 12.79
N PRO A 39 25.14 17.35 12.19
CA PRO A 39 25.30 16.84 10.84
C PRO A 39 24.96 15.35 10.80
N ILE A 40 24.33 14.88 9.73
CA ILE A 40 24.03 13.46 9.55
C ILE A 40 25.34 12.69 9.33
N LYS A 41 25.61 11.73 10.20
CA LYS A 41 26.76 10.80 10.11
C LYS A 41 26.30 9.38 9.78
N GLU A 42 25.12 9.02 10.26
CA GLU A 42 24.49 7.74 10.01
C GLU A 42 23.08 7.96 9.47
N LEU A 43 22.78 7.27 8.38
CA LEU A 43 21.45 7.24 7.80
C LEU A 43 21.10 5.79 7.46
N LYS A 44 20.02 5.31 8.05
CA LYS A 44 19.46 4.00 7.76
C LYS A 44 18.14 4.16 6.99
N VAL A 45 17.95 3.36 5.94
CA VAL A 45 16.68 3.21 5.25
C VAL A 45 16.14 1.83 5.54
N GLU A 46 14.84 1.73 5.80
CA GLU A 46 14.16 0.48 6.08
C GLU A 46 12.70 0.52 5.60
N GLY A 47 12.07 -0.65 5.49
CA GLY A 47 10.65 -0.78 5.17
C GLY A 47 10.35 -0.93 3.68
N THR A 48 11.37 -0.98 2.84
CA THR A 48 11.25 -1.33 1.41
C THR A 48 12.52 -1.96 0.90
N ASP A 49 12.39 -2.80 -0.11
CA ASP A 49 13.48 -3.33 -0.95
C ASP A 49 13.27 -3.01 -2.44
N LEU A 50 12.24 -2.21 -2.76
CA LEU A 50 11.95 -1.69 -4.09
C LEU A 50 12.96 -0.62 -4.53
N TYR A 51 13.53 0.08 -3.56
CA TYR A 51 14.48 1.17 -3.77
C TYR A 51 15.77 0.93 -3.02
N THR A 52 16.86 1.35 -3.60
CA THR A 52 18.14 1.38 -2.90
C THR A 52 18.14 2.46 -1.82
N SER A 53 18.99 2.29 -0.81
CA SER A 53 19.15 3.32 0.23
C SER A 53 19.56 4.68 -0.32
N ASP A 54 20.32 4.71 -1.44
CA ASP A 54 20.78 5.96 -2.02
C ASP A 54 19.64 6.68 -2.78
N GLU A 55 18.78 5.97 -3.49
CA GLU A 55 17.59 6.56 -4.13
C GLU A 55 16.65 7.21 -3.09
N ILE A 56 16.38 6.53 -1.97
CA ILE A 56 15.56 7.09 -0.90
C ILE A 56 16.24 8.29 -0.23
N LYS A 57 17.57 8.25 -0.03
CA LYS A 57 18.32 9.41 0.46
C LYS A 57 18.18 10.61 -0.45
N ASP A 58 18.42 10.43 -1.74
CA ASP A 58 18.33 11.50 -2.75
C ASP A 58 16.92 12.09 -2.82
N TYR A 59 15.90 11.25 -2.65
CA TYR A 59 14.49 11.68 -2.62
C TYR A 59 14.16 12.52 -1.37
N ILE A 60 14.67 12.14 -0.19
CA ILE A 60 14.34 12.80 1.08
C ILE A 60 15.27 13.98 1.36
N LEU A 61 16.57 13.85 1.03
CA LEU A 61 17.60 14.86 1.29
C LEU A 61 17.77 15.81 0.08
N ASP A 62 16.72 16.46 -0.33
CA ASP A 62 16.59 17.17 -1.61
C ASP A 62 16.99 18.65 -1.59
N ASP A 63 17.56 19.17 -0.48
CA ASP A 63 17.99 20.56 -0.35
C ASP A 63 19.35 20.71 0.36
N GLU A 64 19.90 21.94 0.30
CA GLU A 64 21.21 22.28 0.86
C GLU A 64 21.33 22.13 2.38
N TYR A 65 20.18 22.12 3.12
CA TYR A 65 20.15 21.97 4.58
C TYR A 65 19.92 20.53 5.01
N SER A 66 19.65 19.63 4.06
CA SER A 66 19.34 18.21 4.33
C SER A 66 20.53 17.41 4.86
N GLY A 67 21.73 18.02 4.99
CA GLY A 67 22.85 17.43 5.71
C GLY A 67 22.71 17.42 7.24
N ASN A 68 21.62 17.98 7.81
CA ASN A 68 21.39 18.09 9.24
C ASN A 68 20.24 17.21 9.73
N ALA A 69 20.49 16.35 10.71
CA ALA A 69 19.53 15.37 11.21
C ALA A 69 18.23 16.01 11.79
N ILE A 70 18.39 17.08 12.58
CA ILE A 70 17.24 17.77 13.17
C ILE A 70 16.43 18.48 12.08
N TYR A 71 17.11 19.13 11.14
CA TYR A 71 16.44 19.81 10.03
C TYR A 71 15.58 18.83 9.22
N VAL A 72 16.14 17.70 8.79
CA VAL A 72 15.41 16.69 8.00
C VAL A 72 14.22 16.13 8.78
N TYR A 73 14.41 15.84 10.07
CA TYR A 73 13.34 15.39 10.94
C TYR A 73 12.20 16.43 11.04
N VAL A 74 12.52 17.70 11.33
CA VAL A 74 11.53 18.77 11.47
C VAL A 74 10.84 19.05 10.13
N LYS A 75 11.62 19.11 9.04
CA LYS A 75 11.08 19.30 7.68
C LYS A 75 10.08 18.20 7.33
N ASN A 76 10.43 16.92 7.55
CA ASN A 76 9.53 15.82 7.26
C ASN A 76 8.27 15.84 8.15
N LYS A 77 8.38 16.28 9.43
CA LYS A 77 7.21 16.42 10.32
C LYS A 77 6.26 17.54 9.91
N LEU A 78 6.78 18.67 9.44
CA LEU A 78 5.97 19.84 9.08
C LEU A 78 5.50 19.79 7.61
N PHE A 79 6.34 19.25 6.75
CA PHE A 79 6.15 19.15 5.31
C PHE A 79 6.55 17.74 4.84
N PRO A 80 5.74 16.71 5.16
CA PRO A 80 6.08 15.36 4.76
C PRO A 80 6.21 15.28 3.24
N LYS A 81 7.18 14.51 2.78
CA LYS A 81 7.28 14.16 1.37
C LYS A 81 6.02 13.40 0.95
N GLY A 82 5.56 13.69 -0.25
CA GLY A 82 4.47 12.97 -0.88
C GLY A 82 4.83 11.50 -1.12
N ASP A 83 3.86 10.77 -1.60
CA ASP A 83 4.03 9.41 -2.05
C ASP A 83 5.04 9.30 -3.21
N ALA A 84 5.65 8.15 -3.33
CA ALA A 84 6.44 7.74 -4.48
C ALA A 84 5.83 6.46 -5.08
N GLU A 85 6.33 6.01 -6.21
CA GLU A 85 5.84 4.79 -6.82
C GLU A 85 5.96 3.63 -5.82
N PHE A 86 4.86 2.94 -5.53
CA PHE A 86 4.69 1.90 -4.51
C PHE A 86 4.96 2.30 -3.04
N ILE A 87 5.34 3.54 -2.76
CA ILE A 87 5.52 4.06 -1.39
C ILE A 87 4.38 5.02 -1.05
N ASP A 88 3.67 4.76 0.04
CA ASP A 88 2.58 5.58 0.54
C ASP A 88 3.10 6.79 1.33
N SER A 89 4.12 6.58 2.15
CA SER A 89 4.67 7.64 3.00
C SER A 89 6.07 7.32 3.52
N PHE A 90 6.75 8.37 3.98
CA PHE A 90 8.07 8.29 4.59
C PHE A 90 8.02 8.80 6.04
N ASP A 91 8.47 7.98 6.98
CA ASP A 91 8.57 8.37 8.40
C ASP A 91 10.05 8.53 8.79
N VAL A 92 10.47 9.79 8.96
CA VAL A 92 11.83 10.11 9.37
C VAL A 92 11.90 10.17 10.90
N ARG A 93 12.80 9.41 11.49
CA ARG A 93 13.01 9.33 12.95
C ARG A 93 14.43 9.70 13.31
N LEU A 94 14.59 10.52 14.37
CA LEU A 94 15.89 10.73 15.00
C LEU A 94 16.23 9.50 15.83
N THR A 95 17.34 8.84 15.51
CA THR A 95 17.89 7.70 16.26
C THR A 95 19.11 8.10 17.09
N GLY A 96 19.61 9.31 16.89
CA GLY A 96 20.69 9.93 17.63
C GLY A 96 20.86 11.41 17.26
N MET A 97 21.83 12.12 17.85
CA MET A 97 22.10 13.51 17.49
C MET A 97 22.52 13.70 16.03
N ASN A 98 23.20 12.68 15.48
CA ASN A 98 23.77 12.70 14.15
C ASN A 98 23.27 11.51 13.30
N SER A 99 22.19 10.85 13.74
CA SER A 99 21.67 9.63 13.12
C SER A 99 20.19 9.76 12.87
N ILE A 100 19.76 9.39 11.65
CA ILE A 100 18.35 9.30 11.27
C ILE A 100 18.05 7.93 10.68
N THR A 101 16.81 7.50 10.88
CA THR A 101 16.23 6.35 10.16
C THR A 101 15.06 6.84 9.33
N ILE A 102 15.05 6.52 8.06
CA ILE A 102 13.93 6.74 7.14
C ILE A 102 13.21 5.41 7.01
N HIS A 103 11.97 5.36 7.45
CA HIS A 103 11.11 4.20 7.27
C HIS A 103 10.15 4.46 6.12
N CYS A 104 10.20 3.62 5.10
CA CYS A 104 9.31 3.65 3.95
C CYS A 104 8.07 2.80 4.26
N ASN A 105 6.89 3.37 4.15
CA ASN A 105 5.62 2.66 4.26
C ASN A 105 5.15 2.32 2.85
N GLU A 106 5.21 1.05 2.46
CA GLU A 106 4.74 0.61 1.14
C GLU A 106 3.22 0.67 1.03
N LYS A 107 2.70 0.95 -0.17
CA LYS A 107 1.26 0.91 -0.48
C LYS A 107 0.71 -0.50 -0.25
N LYS A 108 -0.45 -0.58 0.39
CA LYS A 108 -1.12 -1.87 0.66
C LYS A 108 -1.85 -2.33 -0.60
N ILE A 109 -1.23 -3.20 -1.34
CA ILE A 109 -1.74 -3.74 -2.59
C ILE A 109 -2.36 -5.12 -2.36
N LEU A 110 -3.56 -5.34 -2.91
CA LEU A 110 -4.23 -6.63 -2.93
C LEU A 110 -3.88 -7.40 -4.21
N GLY A 111 -3.94 -6.71 -5.36
CA GLY A 111 -3.71 -7.30 -6.66
C GLY A 111 -3.53 -6.23 -7.74
N TYR A 112 -3.43 -6.70 -8.96
CA TYR A 112 -3.29 -5.83 -10.12
C TYR A 112 -4.11 -6.33 -11.31
N ILE A 113 -4.42 -5.40 -12.22
CA ILE A 113 -5.02 -5.64 -13.53
C ILE A 113 -4.01 -5.21 -14.58
N LEU A 114 -3.77 -6.04 -15.59
CA LEU A 114 -3.00 -5.66 -16.77
C LEU A 114 -3.96 -5.13 -17.82
N GLN A 115 -3.77 -3.87 -18.21
CA GLN A 115 -4.55 -3.25 -19.28
C GLN A 115 -4.03 -3.59 -20.67
N GLU A 116 -4.87 -3.38 -21.69
CA GLU A 116 -4.51 -3.60 -23.09
C GLU A 116 -3.36 -2.69 -23.57
N ASP A 117 -3.20 -1.50 -22.97
CA ASP A 117 -2.11 -0.56 -23.25
C ASP A 117 -0.78 -0.96 -22.58
N GLY A 118 -0.76 -2.09 -21.86
CA GLY A 118 0.43 -2.63 -21.17
C GLY A 118 0.67 -2.09 -19.77
N LYS A 119 -0.19 -1.20 -19.25
CA LYS A 119 -0.06 -0.68 -17.89
C LYS A 119 -0.61 -1.63 -16.84
N TYR A 120 0.03 -1.65 -15.69
CA TYR A 120 -0.37 -2.39 -14.51
C TYR A 120 -1.10 -1.46 -13.57
N ILE A 121 -2.37 -1.77 -13.26
CA ILE A 121 -3.21 -1.03 -12.32
C ILE A 121 -3.25 -1.80 -11.02
N TYR A 122 -2.59 -1.29 -9.99
CA TYR A 122 -2.56 -1.89 -8.68
C TYR A 122 -3.65 -1.31 -7.79
N PHE A 123 -4.34 -2.17 -7.06
CA PHE A 123 -5.45 -1.79 -6.20
C PHE A 123 -5.33 -2.41 -4.80
N ASN A 124 -5.90 -1.72 -3.82
CA ASN A 124 -5.88 -2.14 -2.43
C ASN A 124 -7.08 -3.04 -2.04
N TYR A 125 -7.14 -3.42 -0.76
CA TYR A 125 -8.20 -4.26 -0.19
C TYR A 125 -9.62 -3.65 -0.21
N SER A 126 -9.75 -2.38 -0.55
CA SER A 126 -11.03 -1.68 -0.75
C SER A 126 -11.36 -1.48 -2.24
N GLY A 127 -10.55 -2.03 -3.14
CA GLY A 127 -10.70 -1.85 -4.58
C GLY A 127 -10.31 -0.46 -5.09
N VAL A 128 -9.64 0.35 -4.27
CA VAL A 128 -9.13 1.67 -4.68
C VAL A 128 -7.81 1.49 -5.42
N ILE A 129 -7.69 2.13 -6.58
CA ILE A 129 -6.45 2.17 -7.37
C ILE A 129 -5.42 3.00 -6.60
N VAL A 130 -4.30 2.37 -6.24
CA VAL A 130 -3.24 3.00 -5.45
C VAL A 130 -1.97 3.27 -6.25
N GLU A 131 -1.80 2.57 -7.39
CA GLU A 131 -0.65 2.76 -8.27
C GLU A 131 -1.00 2.39 -9.72
N ILE A 132 -0.40 3.10 -10.67
CA ILE A 132 -0.46 2.80 -12.11
C ILE A 132 0.97 2.86 -12.63
N SER A 133 1.51 1.71 -13.05
CA SER A 133 2.90 1.59 -13.48
C SER A 133 3.01 0.98 -14.87
N GLU A 134 4.01 1.39 -15.63
CA GLU A 134 4.40 0.75 -16.89
C GLU A 134 5.33 -0.45 -16.65
N THR A 135 5.85 -0.58 -15.43
CA THR A 135 6.75 -1.66 -15.04
C THR A 135 6.04 -2.64 -14.12
N PHE A 136 6.16 -3.94 -14.39
CA PHE A 136 5.67 -4.97 -13.51
C PHE A 136 6.59 -5.12 -12.29
N VAL A 137 6.00 -5.12 -11.11
CA VAL A 137 6.68 -5.37 -9.85
C VAL A 137 6.20 -6.70 -9.28
N ASP A 138 7.09 -7.71 -9.33
CA ASP A 138 6.80 -9.04 -8.79
C ASP A 138 6.97 -9.07 -7.27
N ARG A 139 5.86 -8.99 -6.57
CA ARG A 139 5.74 -9.08 -5.10
C ARG A 139 4.69 -10.10 -4.68
N GLY A 140 4.35 -11.03 -5.57
CA GLY A 140 3.28 -12.00 -5.33
C GLY A 140 1.90 -11.35 -5.27
N TYR A 141 1.73 -10.16 -5.89
CA TYR A 141 0.41 -9.56 -6.03
C TYR A 141 -0.45 -10.37 -6.97
N MET A 142 -1.74 -10.53 -6.61
CA MET A 142 -2.69 -11.31 -7.37
C MET A 142 -3.03 -10.64 -8.70
N LYS A 143 -2.85 -11.35 -9.82
CA LYS A 143 -3.38 -10.92 -11.10
C LYS A 143 -4.88 -11.13 -11.14
N VAL A 144 -5.63 -10.11 -11.55
CA VAL A 144 -7.09 -10.17 -11.71
C VAL A 144 -7.44 -9.89 -13.16
N GLU A 145 -8.27 -10.73 -13.76
CA GLU A 145 -8.76 -10.62 -15.14
C GLU A 145 -10.29 -10.56 -15.17
N GLY A 146 -10.84 -10.09 -16.28
CA GLY A 146 -12.30 -9.93 -16.45
C GLY A 146 -12.86 -8.70 -15.73
N VAL A 147 -11.98 -7.76 -15.37
CA VAL A 147 -12.34 -6.46 -14.79
C VAL A 147 -11.87 -5.36 -15.74
N GLU A 148 -12.82 -4.62 -16.27
CA GLU A 148 -12.53 -3.47 -17.13
C GLU A 148 -12.29 -2.21 -16.29
N CYS A 149 -11.32 -1.41 -16.70
CA CYS A 149 -11.03 -0.12 -16.11
C CYS A 149 -10.80 0.90 -17.22
N GLU A 150 -11.89 1.51 -17.73
CA GLU A 150 -11.83 2.40 -18.90
C GLU A 150 -10.92 3.63 -18.71
N LYS A 151 -10.90 4.22 -17.51
CA LYS A 151 -10.11 5.40 -17.17
C LYS A 151 -9.55 5.25 -15.75
N PRO A 152 -8.45 4.53 -15.60
CA PRO A 152 -7.87 4.36 -14.28
C PRO A 152 -7.24 5.66 -13.79
N GLU A 153 -7.63 6.07 -12.58
CA GLU A 153 -7.05 7.21 -11.88
C GLU A 153 -6.69 6.77 -10.46
N ILE A 154 -5.51 7.17 -9.96
CA ILE A 154 -5.12 6.90 -8.58
C ILE A 154 -6.15 7.54 -7.64
N GLY A 155 -6.63 6.76 -6.66
CA GLY A 155 -7.69 7.14 -5.75
C GLY A 155 -9.10 6.80 -6.23
N SER A 156 -9.32 6.44 -7.50
CA SER A 156 -10.60 5.93 -7.97
C SER A 156 -10.82 4.46 -7.58
N THR A 157 -12.07 4.03 -7.55
CA THR A 157 -12.44 2.64 -7.26
C THR A 157 -12.57 1.86 -8.55
N LEU A 158 -12.17 0.59 -8.55
CA LEU A 158 -12.42 -0.33 -9.66
C LEU A 158 -13.90 -0.41 -10.00
N SER A 159 -14.22 -0.62 -11.28
CA SER A 159 -15.60 -0.71 -11.78
C SER A 159 -16.32 -2.01 -11.40
N ILE A 160 -15.79 -2.80 -10.49
CA ILE A 160 -16.45 -3.94 -9.86
C ILE A 160 -17.15 -3.50 -8.57
N GLY A 161 -18.35 -4.04 -8.29
CA GLY A 161 -19.13 -3.64 -7.11
C GLY A 161 -18.43 -3.97 -5.78
N GLU A 162 -18.89 -3.33 -4.69
CA GLU A 162 -18.36 -3.57 -3.33
C GLU A 162 -18.47 -5.05 -2.90
N GLU A 163 -19.52 -5.73 -3.34
CA GLU A 163 -19.71 -7.16 -3.06
C GLU A 163 -18.60 -8.01 -3.69
N GLN A 164 -18.24 -7.75 -4.94
CA GLN A 164 -17.17 -8.45 -5.64
C GLN A 164 -15.80 -8.17 -5.02
N ILE A 165 -15.53 -6.92 -4.61
CA ILE A 165 -14.30 -6.57 -3.86
C ILE A 165 -14.25 -7.31 -2.52
N GLY A 166 -15.36 -7.34 -1.79
CA GLY A 166 -15.46 -8.08 -0.53
C GLY A 166 -15.23 -9.58 -0.72
N TYR A 167 -15.78 -10.15 -1.78
CA TYR A 167 -15.55 -11.54 -2.16
C TYR A 167 -14.06 -11.79 -2.47
N LEU A 168 -13.46 -11.01 -3.36
CA LEU A 168 -12.05 -11.12 -3.74
C LEU A 168 -11.13 -11.02 -2.51
N THR A 169 -11.39 -10.06 -1.64
CA THR A 169 -10.61 -9.86 -0.39
C THR A 169 -10.70 -11.07 0.53
N SER A 170 -11.90 -11.62 0.70
CA SER A 170 -12.12 -12.81 1.53
C SER A 170 -11.46 -14.04 0.94
N LEU A 171 -11.60 -14.22 -0.38
CA LEU A 171 -10.98 -15.29 -1.13
C LEU A 171 -9.46 -15.27 -0.99
N ILE A 172 -8.81 -14.14 -1.24
CA ILE A 172 -7.35 -14.04 -1.16
C ILE A 172 -6.85 -14.34 0.26
N LYS A 173 -7.57 -13.91 1.30
CA LYS A 173 -7.22 -14.27 2.69
C LYS A 173 -7.25 -15.78 2.95
N ILE A 174 -8.28 -16.45 2.43
CA ILE A 174 -8.44 -17.89 2.58
C ILE A 174 -7.38 -18.65 1.78
N LEU A 175 -7.11 -18.21 0.54
CA LEU A 175 -6.08 -18.81 -0.32
C LEU A 175 -4.68 -18.66 0.30
N ASN A 176 -4.32 -17.47 0.78
CA ASN A 176 -3.06 -17.24 1.48
C ASN A 176 -2.91 -18.11 2.73
N LYS A 177 -3.98 -18.24 3.54
CA LYS A 177 -3.97 -19.06 4.76
C LYS A 177 -3.70 -20.54 4.46
N ASN A 178 -4.12 -21.01 3.29
CA ASN A 178 -4.03 -22.42 2.88
C ASN A 178 -2.90 -22.69 1.89
N ASP A 179 -2.04 -21.71 1.62
CA ASP A 179 -0.92 -21.82 0.67
C ASP A 179 -1.36 -22.25 -0.74
N LEU A 180 -2.55 -21.76 -1.15
CA LEU A 180 -3.24 -22.12 -2.40
C LEU A 180 -3.43 -20.88 -3.29
N MET A 181 -2.38 -20.09 -3.49
CA MET A 181 -2.45 -18.90 -4.33
C MET A 181 -2.42 -19.29 -5.82
N PRO A 182 -3.42 -18.87 -6.64
CA PRO A 182 -3.43 -19.10 -8.07
C PRO A 182 -2.54 -18.10 -8.80
N ASN A 183 -2.22 -18.38 -10.07
CA ASN A 183 -1.54 -17.44 -10.94
C ASN A 183 -2.46 -16.27 -11.31
N VAL A 184 -3.74 -16.56 -11.53
CA VAL A 184 -4.75 -15.58 -11.93
C VAL A 184 -6.08 -15.86 -11.24
N VAL A 185 -6.75 -14.79 -10.82
CA VAL A 185 -8.17 -14.80 -10.46
C VAL A 185 -8.93 -14.11 -11.58
N SER A 186 -9.84 -14.82 -12.26
CA SER A 186 -10.64 -14.24 -13.35
C SER A 186 -12.12 -14.19 -12.97
N TYR A 187 -12.79 -13.15 -13.48
CA TYR A 187 -14.26 -13.04 -13.45
C TYR A 187 -14.81 -13.43 -14.81
N ASP A 188 -15.79 -14.33 -14.84
CA ASP A 188 -16.54 -14.63 -16.06
C ASP A 188 -17.60 -13.54 -16.33
N GLU A 189 -18.29 -13.65 -17.48
CA GLU A 189 -19.34 -12.71 -17.90
C GLU A 189 -20.50 -12.58 -16.89
N ASN A 190 -20.66 -13.53 -15.99
CA ASN A 190 -21.68 -13.53 -14.93
C ASN A 190 -21.12 -13.07 -13.57
N GLY A 191 -19.88 -12.59 -13.51
CA GLY A 191 -19.20 -12.18 -12.29
C GLY A 191 -18.82 -13.34 -11.36
N ARG A 192 -18.70 -14.56 -11.90
CA ARG A 192 -18.28 -15.75 -11.16
C ARG A 192 -16.78 -15.91 -11.24
N ILE A 193 -16.16 -16.33 -10.12
CA ILE A 193 -14.71 -16.46 -10.01
C ILE A 193 -14.22 -17.82 -10.50
N VAL A 194 -13.15 -17.78 -11.29
CA VAL A 194 -12.31 -18.91 -11.65
C VAL A 194 -10.88 -18.63 -11.18
N LEU A 195 -10.26 -19.61 -10.53
CA LEU A 195 -8.86 -19.59 -10.13
C LEU A 195 -8.07 -20.38 -11.16
N SER A 196 -7.03 -19.77 -11.76
CA SER A 196 -6.17 -20.43 -12.73
C SER A 196 -4.79 -20.73 -12.15
N TYR A 197 -4.37 -21.95 -12.27
CA TYR A 197 -3.06 -22.48 -11.91
C TYR A 197 -2.35 -22.96 -13.18
N ASP A 198 -1.08 -23.37 -13.07
CA ASP A 198 -0.28 -23.79 -14.24
C ASP A 198 -0.92 -24.91 -15.07
N THR A 199 -1.53 -25.87 -14.40
CA THR A 199 -2.04 -27.10 -15.06
C THR A 199 -3.55 -27.28 -14.93
N TYR A 200 -4.20 -26.60 -13.99
CA TYR A 200 -5.63 -26.78 -13.75
C TYR A 200 -6.30 -25.44 -13.37
N ASN A 201 -7.63 -25.44 -13.49
CA ASN A 201 -8.47 -24.36 -13.01
C ASN A 201 -9.41 -24.84 -11.90
N ILE A 202 -9.88 -23.92 -11.07
CA ILE A 202 -10.95 -24.15 -10.10
C ILE A 202 -12.06 -23.14 -10.36
N ALA A 203 -13.20 -23.61 -10.86
CA ALA A 203 -14.39 -22.81 -11.03
C ALA A 203 -15.13 -22.68 -9.68
N LEU A 204 -14.88 -21.57 -8.96
CA LEU A 204 -15.49 -21.33 -7.63
C LEU A 204 -16.92 -20.79 -7.72
N GLY A 205 -17.23 -20.04 -8.77
CA GLY A 205 -18.53 -19.39 -8.91
C GLY A 205 -18.72 -18.23 -7.91
N SER A 206 -19.83 -18.26 -7.16
CA SER A 206 -20.16 -17.20 -6.18
C SER A 206 -19.46 -17.39 -4.84
N SER A 207 -19.57 -16.35 -3.97
CA SER A 207 -19.02 -16.34 -2.61
C SER A 207 -19.70 -17.30 -1.63
N VAL A 208 -20.84 -17.87 -2.02
CA VAL A 208 -21.60 -18.79 -1.17
C VAL A 208 -20.81 -20.06 -0.92
N TYR A 209 -20.69 -20.45 0.36
CA TYR A 209 -19.91 -21.61 0.82
C TYR A 209 -18.41 -21.53 0.46
N LEU A 210 -17.82 -20.33 0.45
CA LEU A 210 -16.44 -20.13 -0.01
C LEU A 210 -15.43 -20.97 0.77
N GLU A 211 -15.50 -20.99 2.11
CA GLU A 211 -14.59 -21.75 2.96
C GLU A 211 -14.72 -23.26 2.69
N GLU A 212 -15.93 -23.75 2.58
CA GLU A 212 -16.23 -25.16 2.29
C GLU A 212 -15.75 -25.58 0.90
N LYS A 213 -15.91 -24.71 -0.11
CA LYS A 213 -15.39 -24.94 -1.45
C LYS A 213 -13.88 -25.07 -1.47
N ILE A 214 -13.16 -24.16 -0.78
CA ILE A 214 -11.70 -24.22 -0.68
C ILE A 214 -11.25 -25.45 0.09
N ASP A 215 -11.90 -25.79 1.22
CA ASP A 215 -11.61 -27.02 1.97
C ASP A 215 -11.80 -28.29 1.12
N ARG A 216 -12.82 -28.30 0.27
CA ARG A 216 -13.04 -29.38 -0.71
C ARG A 216 -11.96 -29.44 -1.76
N ALA A 217 -11.59 -28.27 -2.34
CA ALA A 217 -10.49 -28.22 -3.30
C ALA A 217 -9.20 -28.81 -2.72
N LEU A 218 -8.82 -28.37 -1.52
CA LEU A 218 -7.61 -28.84 -0.83
C LEU A 218 -7.57 -30.38 -0.63
N ARG A 219 -8.73 -31.01 -0.44
CA ARG A 219 -8.84 -32.48 -0.30
C ARG A 219 -8.77 -33.22 -1.61
N ILE A 220 -9.21 -32.59 -2.69
CA ILE A 220 -9.30 -33.20 -4.02
C ILE A 220 -8.01 -33.01 -4.81
N LEU A 221 -7.41 -31.81 -4.74
CA LEU A 221 -6.22 -31.45 -5.53
C LEU A 221 -5.07 -32.47 -5.46
N PRO A 222 -4.72 -33.07 -4.30
CA PRO A 222 -3.68 -34.10 -4.25
C PRO A 222 -3.98 -35.36 -5.06
N GLN A 223 -5.26 -35.59 -5.40
CA GLN A 223 -5.69 -36.74 -6.21
C GLN A 223 -5.67 -36.43 -7.71
N LEU A 224 -5.50 -35.15 -8.07
CA LEU A 224 -5.48 -34.63 -9.43
C LEU A 224 -4.04 -34.34 -9.91
N ASP A 225 -3.03 -34.70 -9.14
CA ASP A 225 -1.64 -34.46 -9.49
C ASP A 225 -1.28 -35.04 -10.87
N GLY A 226 -0.67 -34.17 -11.70
CA GLY A 226 -0.33 -34.49 -13.08
C GLY A 226 -1.50 -34.48 -14.08
N LEU A 227 -2.72 -34.07 -13.67
CA LEU A 227 -3.86 -33.91 -14.55
C LEU A 227 -4.07 -32.46 -14.92
N SER A 228 -4.49 -32.20 -16.17
CA SER A 228 -4.95 -30.86 -16.63
C SER A 228 -6.46 -30.87 -16.78
N GLY A 229 -7.09 -29.72 -16.39
CA GLY A 229 -8.53 -29.61 -16.46
C GLY A 229 -9.12 -28.61 -15.49
N THR A 230 -10.43 -28.65 -15.29
CA THR A 230 -11.16 -27.74 -14.40
C THR A 230 -11.91 -28.50 -13.31
N LEU A 231 -11.67 -28.09 -12.05
CA LEU A 231 -12.42 -28.55 -10.88
C LEU A 231 -13.64 -27.65 -10.69
N HIS A 232 -14.83 -28.22 -10.83
CA HIS A 232 -16.11 -27.50 -10.77
C HIS A 232 -16.67 -27.47 -9.36
N LEU A 233 -16.63 -26.30 -8.71
CA LEU A 233 -17.21 -26.02 -7.40
C LEU A 233 -18.28 -24.94 -7.41
N GLU A 234 -18.62 -24.39 -8.58
CA GLU A 234 -19.58 -23.31 -8.73
C GLU A 234 -21.00 -23.72 -8.31
N ASN A 235 -21.34 -24.99 -8.44
CA ASN A 235 -22.63 -25.55 -8.06
C ASN A 235 -22.62 -26.24 -6.67
N TYR A 236 -21.55 -26.05 -5.89
CA TYR A 236 -21.43 -26.65 -4.57
C TYR A 236 -22.58 -26.22 -3.65
N SER A 237 -23.13 -27.17 -2.95
CA SER A 237 -24.09 -26.96 -1.84
C SER A 237 -23.77 -27.90 -0.69
N SER A 238 -24.26 -27.63 0.51
CA SER A 238 -24.06 -28.49 1.68
C SER A 238 -24.65 -29.90 1.52
N SER A 239 -25.57 -30.09 0.57
CA SER A 239 -26.19 -31.36 0.23
C SER A 239 -25.61 -32.00 -1.04
N SER A 240 -24.74 -31.30 -1.79
CA SER A 240 -24.11 -31.84 -3.01
C SER A 240 -22.90 -32.66 -2.63
N THR A 241 -22.91 -33.92 -3.04
CA THR A 241 -21.79 -34.85 -2.86
C THR A 241 -20.92 -34.96 -4.11
N ASP A 242 -21.43 -34.56 -5.28
CA ASP A 242 -20.79 -34.73 -6.56
C ASP A 242 -19.99 -33.47 -6.95
N ILE A 243 -18.68 -33.61 -6.97
CA ILE A 243 -17.75 -32.60 -7.49
C ILE A 243 -17.13 -33.19 -8.75
N VAL A 244 -17.16 -32.40 -9.82
CA VAL A 244 -16.69 -32.83 -11.14
C VAL A 244 -15.32 -32.23 -11.41
N PHE A 245 -14.39 -33.07 -11.88
CA PHE A 245 -13.17 -32.62 -12.52
C PHE A 245 -13.28 -32.92 -14.01
N GLU A 246 -13.39 -31.88 -14.82
CA GLU A 246 -13.42 -32.00 -16.27
C GLU A 246 -11.99 -31.92 -16.80
N LYS A 247 -11.52 -32.99 -17.42
CA LYS A 247 -10.18 -33.06 -18.02
C LYS A 247 -10.15 -32.30 -19.33
N ASP A 248 -9.06 -31.60 -19.58
CA ASP A 248 -8.82 -31.00 -20.89
C ASP A 248 -8.74 -32.11 -21.96
N SER A 249 -9.33 -31.84 -23.13
CA SER A 249 -9.18 -32.73 -24.27
C SER A 249 -7.75 -32.63 -24.82
N GLU A 250 -7.09 -33.75 -25.07
CA GLU A 250 -5.81 -33.80 -25.75
C GLU A 250 -5.89 -33.23 -27.18
#